data_7eba87d1ffc7c1b21dbaadd5da6d2d67
#
_entry.id   7eba87d1ffc7c1b21dbaadd5da6d2d67
#
_cell.length_a   1.000
_cell.length_b   1.000
_cell.length_c   1.000
_cell.angle_alpha   90.00
_cell.angle_beta   90.00
_cell.angle_gamma   90.00
#
_symmetry.space_group_name_H-M   'P 1'
#
loop_
_entity.id
_entity.type
_entity.pdbx_description
1 polymer ?
#
loop_
_entity_poly.entity_id
_entity_poly.type
_entity_poly.pdbx_seq_one_letter_code
_entity_poly.pdbx_strand_id
1 'polypeptide(L)'
;MGFARACSVALVGVEGVVVEVQADLEPGVAAFTLVGLPDKSLVESRDRVRAAVVNSGAEWPQKKLTVGLSPASVPKSGSGFDLAVASAVLGAAERIDPAAIADVVMIGELGLDGRVRPVRGVLPAVLAAAEAGYEQVVVPEQSAGEAALVPGISVLGVRSLRQLIAVLCDEPVPEEPADDQGRPDAMLAGLMIPGTGLGAGLAPAAARGDGHRPDLADVAGQPRPRRALEVAAAGGHHLLFSGPPGAGKTMLAERLSAVLPPLTRQESLEVTAVHSVAGILPPGEPLVSRAPYCAPHHSATMQSLVGGGNGIPRPGAVSLAHRGVLFLDEAPEFSGKALDALRQPLESGHVVVARAAGVVRLPARFLMVLAANPCPCGRHTLTGAGCECPPSVVRRYQARLSGPLLDRVDLRVEVEPVDRADLLGQGGRGESTAVVAARVREARARAAERLAGTPWTTNSEVPGHELRTRLLAAPGALAAAERDLERGILTARGLDRVLRVAWTVADLRGADRPDDSDVAVALELRTGIQRGVPMGAGKR
;
A
#
# COMPACT_ATOMS: atom_id res chain seq x y z
N MET A 1 -17.84 27.48 -36.81
CA MET A 1 -18.06 26.79 -35.51
C MET A 1 -16.97 25.77 -35.38
N GLY A 2 -16.10 25.89 -34.38
CA GLY A 2 -15.03 24.92 -34.15
C GLY A 2 -15.39 24.03 -32.98
N PHE A 3 -15.42 22.70 -33.19
CA PHE A 3 -15.66 21.69 -32.17
C PHE A 3 -14.54 20.66 -32.18
N ALA A 4 -14.02 20.32 -31.01
CA ALA A 4 -13.09 19.20 -30.86
C ALA A 4 -13.33 18.48 -29.53
N ARG A 5 -12.87 17.23 -29.47
CA ARG A 5 -12.88 16.42 -28.25
C ARG A 5 -11.51 15.79 -28.02
N ALA A 6 -11.14 15.70 -26.77
CA ALA A 6 -10.00 14.94 -26.27
C ALA A 6 -10.45 14.13 -25.05
N CYS A 7 -9.65 13.19 -24.60
CA CYS A 7 -9.98 12.37 -23.46
C CYS A 7 -8.97 12.56 -22.31
N SER A 8 -9.44 12.44 -21.08
CA SER A 8 -8.62 12.35 -19.88
C SER A 8 -9.24 11.35 -18.90
N VAL A 9 -8.69 11.20 -17.69
CA VAL A 9 -9.21 10.28 -16.69
C VAL A 9 -9.44 10.99 -15.36
N ALA A 10 -10.62 10.80 -14.79
CA ALA A 10 -10.91 11.16 -13.40
C ALA A 10 -10.63 9.98 -12.49
N LEU A 11 -9.92 10.19 -11.39
CA LEU A 11 -9.65 9.16 -10.39
C LEU A 11 -10.58 9.29 -9.19
N VAL A 12 -11.15 8.16 -8.79
CA VAL A 12 -11.91 8.00 -7.55
C VAL A 12 -11.20 6.92 -6.72
N GLY A 13 -10.29 7.33 -5.86
CA GLY A 13 -9.35 6.41 -5.21
C GLY A 13 -8.31 5.88 -6.19
N VAL A 14 -8.29 4.57 -6.41
CA VAL A 14 -7.44 3.88 -7.41
C VAL A 14 -8.22 3.47 -8.66
N GLU A 15 -9.50 3.78 -8.72
CA GLU A 15 -10.35 3.50 -9.88
C GLU A 15 -10.41 4.73 -10.79
N GLY A 16 -10.20 4.55 -12.09
CA GLY A 16 -10.26 5.60 -13.10
C GLY A 16 -11.54 5.54 -13.91
N VAL A 17 -12.03 6.70 -14.30
CA VAL A 17 -13.16 6.83 -15.24
C VAL A 17 -12.72 7.76 -16.36
N VAL A 18 -12.81 7.31 -17.60
CA VAL A 18 -12.49 8.16 -18.77
C VAL A 18 -13.49 9.31 -18.83
N VAL A 19 -12.95 10.51 -19.02
CA VAL A 19 -13.69 11.76 -19.15
C VAL A 19 -13.42 12.35 -20.52
N GLU A 20 -14.48 12.53 -21.29
CA GLU A 20 -14.41 13.27 -22.55
C GLU A 20 -14.40 14.76 -22.25
N VAL A 21 -13.43 15.46 -22.84
CA VAL A 21 -13.22 16.90 -22.77
C VAL A 21 -13.61 17.48 -24.11
N GLN A 22 -14.74 18.17 -24.17
CA GLN A 22 -15.29 18.77 -25.39
C GLN A 22 -15.04 20.28 -25.36
N ALA A 23 -14.48 20.85 -26.44
CA ALA A 23 -14.34 22.29 -26.61
C ALA A 23 -15.20 22.75 -27.77
N ASP A 24 -16.04 23.77 -27.54
CA ASP A 24 -16.90 24.39 -28.54
C ASP A 24 -16.63 25.88 -28.62
N LEU A 25 -16.35 26.35 -29.86
CA LEU A 25 -16.06 27.73 -30.18
C LEU A 25 -17.23 28.36 -30.97
N GLU A 26 -17.95 29.26 -30.32
CA GLU A 26 -19.06 30.00 -30.91
C GLU A 26 -18.66 31.48 -31.25
N PRO A 27 -19.26 32.08 -32.28
CA PRO A 27 -19.16 33.53 -32.48
C PRO A 27 -19.74 34.28 -31.28
N GLY A 28 -19.03 35.29 -30.79
CA GLY A 28 -19.50 36.11 -29.69
C GLY A 28 -18.37 36.80 -28.94
N VAL A 29 -18.71 37.43 -27.83
CA VAL A 29 -17.73 38.08 -26.94
C VAL A 29 -16.85 36.99 -26.31
N ALA A 30 -15.54 37.23 -26.30
CA ALA A 30 -14.57 36.32 -25.72
C ALA A 30 -14.93 35.97 -24.26
N ALA A 31 -15.28 34.75 -24.03
CA ALA A 31 -15.65 34.20 -22.72
C ALA A 31 -15.16 32.73 -22.61
N PHE A 32 -14.83 32.28 -21.41
CA PHE A 32 -14.51 30.89 -21.13
C PHE A 32 -15.46 30.33 -20.08
N THR A 33 -16.13 29.24 -20.39
CA THR A 33 -17.05 28.54 -19.48
C THR A 33 -16.65 27.09 -19.38
N LEU A 34 -16.54 26.58 -18.15
CA LEU A 34 -16.25 25.18 -17.86
C LEU A 34 -17.47 24.53 -17.19
N VAL A 35 -17.98 23.42 -17.74
CA VAL A 35 -19.15 22.71 -17.26
C VAL A 35 -18.84 21.22 -17.02
N GLY A 36 -19.54 20.54 -16.10
CA GLY A 36 -19.38 19.09 -15.82
C GLY A 36 -18.80 18.77 -14.44
N LEU A 37 -19.22 19.48 -13.39
CA LEU A 37 -18.79 19.30 -12.00
C LEU A 37 -17.27 19.43 -11.76
N PRO A 38 -16.62 20.51 -12.24
CA PRO A 38 -15.22 20.77 -11.93
C PRO A 38 -15.05 21.16 -10.44
N ASP A 39 -13.95 20.75 -9.81
CA ASP A 39 -13.52 21.28 -8.52
C ASP A 39 -12.85 22.67 -8.67
N LYS A 40 -12.46 23.28 -7.54
CA LYS A 40 -11.80 24.60 -7.56
C LYS A 40 -10.50 24.60 -8.36
N SER A 41 -9.69 23.52 -8.25
CA SER A 41 -8.41 23.40 -8.95
C SER A 41 -8.60 23.33 -10.46
N LEU A 42 -9.67 22.69 -10.91
CA LEU A 42 -10.01 22.57 -12.33
C LEU A 42 -10.65 23.87 -12.87
N VAL A 43 -11.33 24.65 -12.02
CA VAL A 43 -11.79 26.00 -12.41
C VAL A 43 -10.60 26.93 -12.65
N GLU A 44 -9.53 26.83 -11.86
CA GLU A 44 -8.28 27.57 -12.04
C GLU A 44 -7.49 27.14 -13.29
N SER A 45 -7.79 25.97 -13.86
CA SER A 45 -7.12 25.48 -15.07
C SER A 45 -7.28 26.42 -16.27
N ARG A 46 -8.38 27.21 -16.31
CA ARG A 46 -8.58 28.20 -17.35
C ARG A 46 -7.38 29.12 -17.54
N ASP A 47 -6.90 29.70 -16.45
CA ASP A 47 -5.82 30.70 -16.52
C ASP A 47 -4.47 30.02 -16.79
N ARG A 48 -4.26 28.80 -16.25
CA ARG A 48 -3.07 28.00 -16.57
C ARG A 48 -3.03 27.58 -18.03
N VAL A 49 -4.12 27.00 -18.55
CA VAL A 49 -4.22 26.54 -19.94
C VAL A 49 -4.05 27.71 -20.92
N ARG A 50 -4.71 28.84 -20.64
CA ARG A 50 -4.57 30.03 -21.49
C ARG A 50 -3.12 30.51 -21.56
N ALA A 51 -2.47 30.67 -20.42
CA ALA A 51 -1.07 31.09 -20.36
C ALA A 51 -0.15 30.07 -21.07
N ALA A 52 -0.35 28.76 -20.82
CA ALA A 52 0.42 27.69 -21.44
C ALA A 52 0.29 27.71 -22.98
N VAL A 53 -0.92 27.87 -23.52
CA VAL A 53 -1.16 27.94 -24.96
C VAL A 53 -0.42 29.12 -25.57
N VAL A 54 -0.55 30.33 -24.99
CA VAL A 54 0.12 31.53 -25.47
C VAL A 54 1.65 31.41 -25.41
N ASN A 55 2.18 30.91 -24.28
CA ASN A 55 3.62 30.76 -24.08
C ASN A 55 4.21 29.59 -24.89
N SER A 56 3.37 28.68 -25.38
CA SER A 56 3.77 27.63 -26.34
C SER A 56 3.76 28.12 -27.81
N GLY A 57 3.48 29.39 -28.07
CA GLY A 57 3.49 29.99 -29.41
C GLY A 57 2.18 29.81 -30.20
N ALA A 58 1.11 29.36 -29.55
CA ALA A 58 -0.20 29.23 -30.16
C ALA A 58 -1.12 30.42 -29.77
N GLU A 59 -2.04 30.78 -30.66
CA GLU A 59 -3.00 31.85 -30.40
C GLU A 59 -4.16 31.35 -29.53
N TRP A 60 -4.52 32.13 -28.49
CA TRP A 60 -5.72 31.86 -27.71
C TRP A 60 -6.96 32.39 -28.45
N PRO A 61 -8.03 31.55 -28.65
CA PRO A 61 -9.22 31.97 -29.40
C PRO A 61 -9.92 33.17 -28.76
N GLN A 62 -10.16 34.22 -29.55
CA GLN A 62 -10.89 35.43 -29.14
C GLN A 62 -12.40 35.27 -29.42
N LYS A 63 -12.99 34.14 -29.06
CA LYS A 63 -14.39 33.76 -29.26
C LYS A 63 -15.01 33.28 -27.95
N LYS A 64 -16.32 33.04 -27.93
CA LYS A 64 -16.97 32.35 -26.81
C LYS A 64 -16.55 30.88 -26.82
N LEU A 65 -15.84 30.46 -25.79
CA LEU A 65 -15.33 29.07 -25.60
C LEU A 65 -16.07 28.40 -24.46
N THR A 66 -16.71 27.27 -24.74
CA THR A 66 -17.32 26.40 -23.72
C THR A 66 -16.56 25.08 -23.69
N VAL A 67 -16.07 24.67 -22.50
CA VAL A 67 -15.45 23.38 -22.29
C VAL A 67 -16.37 22.50 -21.44
N GLY A 68 -16.80 21.39 -21.98
CA GLY A 68 -17.65 20.40 -21.34
C GLY A 68 -16.85 19.18 -20.90
N LEU A 69 -17.11 18.67 -19.69
CA LEU A 69 -16.49 17.47 -19.12
C LEU A 69 -17.57 16.39 -18.91
N SER A 70 -17.55 15.32 -19.71
CA SER A 70 -18.54 14.24 -19.67
C SER A 70 -17.93 12.91 -19.17
N PRO A 71 -18.61 12.12 -18.34
CA PRO A 71 -19.98 12.30 -17.82
C PRO A 71 -20.04 13.30 -16.63
N ALA A 72 -21.12 14.08 -16.54
CA ALA A 72 -21.29 15.07 -15.47
C ALA A 72 -21.45 14.46 -14.06
N SER A 73 -21.81 13.17 -13.97
CA SER A 73 -22.02 12.46 -12.71
C SER A 73 -20.73 12.14 -11.93
N VAL A 74 -19.57 12.16 -12.59
CA VAL A 74 -18.28 11.85 -11.97
C VAL A 74 -17.62 13.13 -11.49
N PRO A 75 -17.20 13.25 -10.22
CA PRO A 75 -16.42 14.39 -9.74
C PRO A 75 -15.08 14.49 -10.47
N LYS A 76 -14.74 15.64 -11.03
CA LYS A 76 -13.45 15.92 -11.64
C LYS A 76 -12.65 16.79 -10.72
N SER A 77 -11.48 16.31 -10.33
CA SER A 77 -10.62 17.03 -9.39
C SER A 77 -9.17 16.99 -9.83
N GLY A 78 -8.47 18.07 -9.50
CA GLY A 78 -7.04 18.21 -9.78
C GLY A 78 -6.74 18.81 -11.15
N SER A 79 -5.44 19.03 -11.36
CA SER A 79 -4.89 19.70 -12.55
C SER A 79 -4.56 18.76 -13.71
N GLY A 80 -4.77 17.44 -13.54
CA GLY A 80 -4.41 16.44 -14.56
C GLY A 80 -5.17 16.54 -15.88
N PHE A 81 -6.22 17.35 -15.94
CA PHE A 81 -7.02 17.60 -17.14
C PHE A 81 -6.46 18.72 -18.03
N ASP A 82 -5.51 19.52 -17.53
CA ASP A 82 -5.05 20.72 -18.23
C ASP A 82 -4.58 20.41 -19.66
N LEU A 83 -3.84 19.31 -19.85
CA LEU A 83 -3.32 18.89 -21.14
C LEU A 83 -4.45 18.54 -22.13
N ALA A 84 -5.48 17.79 -21.68
CA ALA A 84 -6.64 17.46 -22.51
C ALA A 84 -7.48 18.68 -22.84
N VAL A 85 -7.66 19.61 -21.87
CA VAL A 85 -8.37 20.88 -22.11
C VAL A 85 -7.64 21.73 -23.14
N ALA A 86 -6.31 21.88 -23.02
CA ALA A 86 -5.50 22.62 -23.98
C ALA A 86 -5.62 22.03 -25.39
N SER A 87 -5.50 20.71 -25.51
CA SER A 87 -5.59 20.00 -26.80
C SER A 87 -6.98 20.12 -27.43
N ALA A 88 -8.06 20.00 -26.64
CA ALA A 88 -9.42 20.20 -27.14
C ALA A 88 -9.65 21.64 -27.62
N VAL A 89 -9.13 22.66 -26.90
CA VAL A 89 -9.20 24.07 -27.30
C VAL A 89 -8.42 24.32 -28.59
N LEU A 90 -7.22 23.78 -28.72
CA LEU A 90 -6.39 23.90 -29.92
C LEU A 90 -6.99 23.18 -31.12
N GLY A 91 -7.64 22.01 -30.90
CA GLY A 91 -8.39 21.29 -31.93
C GLY A 91 -9.61 22.09 -32.41
N ALA A 92 -10.40 22.65 -31.47
CA ALA A 92 -11.53 23.51 -31.82
C ALA A 92 -11.12 24.83 -32.55
N ALA A 93 -9.89 25.30 -32.29
CA ALA A 93 -9.28 26.43 -33.00
C ALA A 93 -8.61 26.04 -34.33
N GLU A 94 -8.71 24.77 -34.76
CA GLU A 94 -8.12 24.23 -35.99
C GLU A 94 -6.58 24.35 -36.05
N ARG A 95 -5.90 24.48 -34.88
CA ARG A 95 -4.43 24.48 -34.79
C ARG A 95 -3.88 23.05 -34.79
N ILE A 96 -4.65 22.09 -34.28
CA ILE A 96 -4.38 20.65 -34.27
C ILE A 96 -5.56 19.98 -34.97
N ASP A 97 -5.29 18.91 -35.73
CA ASP A 97 -6.37 18.10 -36.31
C ASP A 97 -7.23 17.48 -35.19
N PRO A 98 -8.53 17.77 -35.11
CA PRO A 98 -9.42 17.16 -34.12
C PRO A 98 -9.43 15.63 -34.16
N ALA A 99 -9.19 15.02 -35.32
CA ALA A 99 -9.11 13.56 -35.45
C ALA A 99 -7.88 12.98 -34.76
N ALA A 100 -6.75 13.70 -34.74
CA ALA A 100 -5.52 13.26 -34.09
C ALA A 100 -5.60 13.20 -32.55
N ILE A 101 -6.59 13.85 -31.95
CA ILE A 101 -6.75 13.91 -30.49
C ILE A 101 -7.98 13.16 -29.95
N ALA A 102 -8.91 12.75 -30.83
CA ALA A 102 -10.21 12.20 -30.43
C ALA A 102 -10.11 10.88 -29.65
N ASP A 103 -9.17 10.02 -30.01
CA ASP A 103 -8.99 8.69 -29.42
C ASP A 103 -7.70 8.58 -28.59
N VAL A 104 -7.17 9.72 -28.13
CA VAL A 104 -5.98 9.80 -27.28
C VAL A 104 -6.35 10.29 -25.90
N VAL A 105 -5.92 9.55 -24.88
CA VAL A 105 -6.08 9.97 -23.48
C VAL A 105 -4.89 10.84 -23.07
N MET A 106 -5.15 12.02 -22.57
CA MET A 106 -4.14 13.01 -22.19
C MET A 106 -4.21 13.33 -20.71
N ILE A 107 -3.10 13.13 -20.02
CA ILE A 107 -2.98 13.31 -18.57
C ILE A 107 -1.78 14.21 -18.29
N GLY A 108 -1.98 15.34 -17.66
CA GLY A 108 -0.87 16.24 -17.30
C GLY A 108 -1.34 17.60 -16.83
N GLU A 109 -0.62 18.19 -15.88
CA GLU A 109 -0.80 19.56 -15.43
C GLU A 109 0.03 20.50 -16.30
N LEU A 110 -0.49 21.66 -16.67
CA LEU A 110 0.25 22.67 -17.41
C LEU A 110 0.77 23.76 -16.47
N GLY A 111 2.08 24.02 -16.55
CA GLY A 111 2.65 25.26 -16.02
C GLY A 111 2.26 26.46 -16.88
N LEU A 112 2.31 27.67 -16.31
CA LEU A 112 2.06 28.91 -17.05
C LEU A 112 3.04 29.11 -18.23
N ASP A 113 4.23 28.53 -18.12
CA ASP A 113 5.30 28.51 -19.12
C ASP A 113 5.08 27.49 -20.24
N GLY A 114 4.00 26.72 -20.21
CA GLY A 114 3.69 25.65 -21.15
C GLY A 114 4.35 24.31 -20.87
N ARG A 115 5.14 24.15 -19.79
CA ARG A 115 5.70 22.86 -19.39
C ARG A 115 4.63 21.93 -18.85
N VAL A 116 4.77 20.64 -19.15
CA VAL A 116 3.90 19.58 -18.65
C VAL A 116 4.49 19.03 -17.35
N ARG A 117 3.76 19.19 -16.26
CA ARG A 117 4.17 18.80 -14.93
C ARG A 117 3.60 17.43 -14.54
N PRO A 118 4.32 16.63 -13.74
CA PRO A 118 3.85 15.34 -13.28
C PRO A 118 2.59 15.48 -12.42
N VAL A 119 1.70 14.50 -12.55
CA VAL A 119 0.47 14.38 -11.76
C VAL A 119 0.46 13.05 -11.01
N ARG A 120 -0.35 12.96 -9.96
CA ARG A 120 -0.50 11.73 -9.19
C ARG A 120 -1.49 10.79 -9.86
N GLY A 121 -1.26 9.46 -9.70
CA GLY A 121 -2.21 8.47 -10.17
C GLY A 121 -2.14 8.19 -11.67
N VAL A 122 -0.98 8.35 -12.31
CA VAL A 122 -0.82 8.09 -13.73
C VAL A 122 -1.08 6.61 -14.04
N LEU A 123 -0.51 5.67 -13.28
CA LEU A 123 -0.73 4.24 -13.51
C LEU A 123 -2.22 3.85 -13.46
N PRO A 124 -2.99 4.14 -12.41
CA PRO A 124 -4.41 3.78 -12.40
C PRO A 124 -5.22 4.51 -13.47
N ALA A 125 -4.82 5.72 -13.87
CA ALA A 125 -5.48 6.43 -14.97
C ALA A 125 -5.22 5.75 -16.32
N VAL A 126 -3.97 5.31 -16.57
CA VAL A 126 -3.62 4.60 -17.81
C VAL A 126 -4.23 3.19 -17.84
N LEU A 127 -4.30 2.50 -16.70
CA LEU A 127 -5.03 1.23 -16.59
C LEU A 127 -6.51 1.40 -16.99
N ALA A 128 -7.18 2.42 -16.48
CA ALA A 128 -8.58 2.69 -16.83
C ALA A 128 -8.74 3.08 -18.31
N ALA A 129 -7.80 3.79 -18.89
CA ALA A 129 -7.79 4.09 -20.33
C ALA A 129 -7.68 2.81 -21.17
N ALA A 130 -6.75 1.91 -20.82
CA ALA A 130 -6.58 0.62 -21.49
C ALA A 130 -7.82 -0.28 -21.37
N GLU A 131 -8.43 -0.36 -20.17
CA GLU A 131 -9.68 -1.10 -19.93
C GLU A 131 -10.87 -0.53 -20.72
N ALA A 132 -10.87 0.78 -20.97
CA ALA A 132 -11.87 1.44 -21.82
C ALA A 132 -11.60 1.30 -23.33
N GLY A 133 -10.52 0.62 -23.73
CA GLY A 133 -10.18 0.33 -25.13
C GLY A 133 -9.36 1.40 -25.83
N TYR A 134 -8.78 2.36 -25.09
CA TYR A 134 -7.84 3.32 -25.67
C TYR A 134 -6.46 2.68 -25.87
N GLU A 135 -5.85 2.95 -27.02
CA GLU A 135 -4.54 2.41 -27.39
C GLU A 135 -3.39 3.42 -27.22
N GLN A 136 -3.71 4.69 -27.01
CA GLN A 136 -2.73 5.76 -26.92
C GLN A 136 -2.96 6.67 -25.72
N VAL A 137 -1.87 6.98 -25.02
CA VAL A 137 -1.89 7.95 -23.92
C VAL A 137 -0.73 8.95 -24.05
N VAL A 138 -1.01 10.20 -23.70
CA VAL A 138 -0.02 11.27 -23.53
C VAL A 138 0.09 11.57 -22.04
N VAL A 139 1.32 11.50 -21.53
CA VAL A 139 1.62 11.73 -20.11
C VAL A 139 2.85 12.63 -19.96
N PRO A 140 3.07 13.25 -18.78
CA PRO A 140 4.32 13.91 -18.49
C PRO A 140 5.51 12.93 -18.68
N GLU A 141 6.59 13.37 -19.30
CA GLU A 141 7.76 12.51 -19.58
C GLU A 141 8.25 11.77 -18.32
N GLN A 142 8.28 12.44 -17.18
CA GLN A 142 8.69 11.84 -15.90
C GLN A 142 7.79 10.67 -15.47
N SER A 143 6.55 10.63 -15.94
CA SER A 143 5.57 9.57 -15.65
C SER A 143 5.49 8.51 -16.76
N ALA A 144 6.24 8.66 -17.85
CA ALA A 144 6.19 7.73 -18.98
C ALA A 144 6.60 6.31 -18.58
N GLY A 145 7.60 6.16 -17.70
CA GLY A 145 8.02 4.86 -17.17
C GLY A 145 6.93 4.16 -16.36
N GLU A 146 6.14 4.92 -15.61
CA GLU A 146 4.98 4.41 -14.85
C GLU A 146 3.84 4.01 -15.79
N ALA A 147 3.52 4.85 -16.78
CA ALA A 147 2.49 4.58 -17.78
C ALA A 147 2.82 3.35 -18.64
N ALA A 148 4.08 3.17 -19.01
CA ALA A 148 4.57 2.03 -19.79
C ALA A 148 4.47 0.66 -19.08
N LEU A 149 4.11 0.62 -17.79
CA LEU A 149 3.81 -0.62 -17.08
C LEU A 149 2.54 -1.30 -17.57
N VAL A 150 1.63 -0.55 -18.19
CA VAL A 150 0.36 -1.05 -18.72
C VAL A 150 0.58 -1.68 -20.10
N PRO A 151 0.32 -2.98 -20.27
CA PRO A 151 0.51 -3.63 -21.56
C PRO A 151 -0.56 -3.18 -22.58
N GLY A 152 -0.18 -3.16 -23.86
CA GLY A 152 -1.12 -2.91 -24.96
C GLY A 152 -1.48 -1.44 -25.19
N ILE A 153 -0.87 -0.50 -24.46
CA ILE A 153 -1.07 0.93 -24.66
C ILE A 153 0.23 1.61 -25.11
N SER A 154 0.14 2.48 -26.09
CA SER A 154 1.26 3.29 -26.58
C SER A 154 1.36 4.57 -25.73
N VAL A 155 2.54 4.84 -25.20
CA VAL A 155 2.77 5.96 -24.27
C VAL A 155 3.63 7.01 -24.95
N LEU A 156 3.12 8.23 -25.07
CA LEU A 156 3.88 9.41 -25.47
C LEU A 156 4.20 10.26 -24.23
N GLY A 157 5.45 10.32 -23.83
CA GLY A 157 5.95 11.21 -22.79
C GLY A 157 6.27 12.60 -23.37
N VAL A 158 5.71 13.66 -22.79
CA VAL A 158 5.95 15.04 -23.26
C VAL A 158 6.41 15.95 -22.12
N ARG A 159 7.32 16.91 -22.43
CA ARG A 159 7.85 17.90 -21.49
C ARG A 159 7.09 19.20 -21.54
N SER A 160 6.50 19.52 -22.71
CA SER A 160 5.78 20.78 -22.92
C SER A 160 4.60 20.64 -23.88
N LEU A 161 3.66 21.57 -23.78
CA LEU A 161 2.55 21.70 -24.73
C LEU A 161 3.06 22.00 -26.14
N ARG A 162 4.16 22.75 -26.28
CA ARG A 162 4.79 23.04 -27.57
C ARG A 162 5.31 21.75 -28.24
N GLN A 163 5.92 20.85 -27.47
CA GLN A 163 6.36 19.54 -27.97
C GLN A 163 5.16 18.70 -28.42
N LEU A 164 4.08 18.67 -27.65
CA LEU A 164 2.86 17.96 -28.01
C LEU A 164 2.25 18.50 -29.31
N ILE A 165 2.15 19.82 -29.46
CA ILE A 165 1.65 20.46 -30.70
C ILE A 165 2.51 20.04 -31.90
N ALA A 166 3.83 20.09 -31.78
CA ALA A 166 4.73 19.70 -32.86
C ALA A 166 4.52 18.24 -33.29
N VAL A 167 4.38 17.31 -32.32
CA VAL A 167 4.10 15.89 -32.60
C VAL A 167 2.75 15.71 -33.30
N LEU A 168 1.69 16.39 -32.83
CA LEU A 168 0.34 16.25 -33.38
C LEU A 168 0.17 16.95 -34.75
N CYS A 169 1.06 17.90 -35.08
CA CYS A 169 1.06 18.60 -36.37
C CYS A 169 2.11 18.04 -37.36
N ASP A 170 2.83 16.97 -36.99
CA ASP A 170 3.94 16.42 -37.77
C ASP A 170 5.04 17.47 -38.07
N GLU A 171 5.25 18.40 -37.12
CA GLU A 171 6.27 19.44 -37.16
C GLU A 171 7.56 18.94 -36.46
N PRO A 172 8.74 19.50 -36.77
CA PRO A 172 9.97 19.16 -36.03
C PRO A 172 9.82 19.42 -34.53
N VAL A 173 10.07 18.38 -33.75
CA VAL A 173 9.95 18.47 -32.28
C VAL A 173 11.05 19.38 -31.72
N PRO A 174 10.71 20.46 -31.00
CA PRO A 174 11.70 21.36 -30.43
C PRO A 174 12.54 20.66 -29.36
N GLU A 175 13.87 20.88 -29.43
CA GLU A 175 14.75 20.47 -28.33
C GLU A 175 14.47 21.33 -27.10
N GLU A 176 13.94 20.72 -26.07
CA GLU A 176 13.80 21.38 -24.77
C GLU A 176 14.84 20.82 -23.81
N PRO A 177 15.49 21.67 -22.98
CA PRO A 177 16.42 21.19 -21.98
C PRO A 177 15.70 20.22 -21.06
N ALA A 178 16.37 19.12 -20.70
CA ALA A 178 15.90 18.23 -19.67
C ALA A 178 15.64 19.06 -18.40
N ASP A 179 14.52 18.83 -17.77
CA ASP A 179 14.17 19.54 -16.55
C ASP A 179 15.16 19.11 -15.45
N ASP A 180 16.18 19.93 -15.21
CA ASP A 180 17.12 19.75 -14.09
C ASP A 180 16.44 19.91 -12.73
N GLN A 181 15.17 20.36 -12.73
CA GLN A 181 14.27 20.39 -11.59
C GLN A 181 13.50 19.07 -11.39
N GLY A 182 13.87 18.03 -12.08
CA GLY A 182 13.38 16.66 -11.91
C GLY A 182 13.82 15.95 -10.61
N ARG A 183 14.33 16.69 -9.64
CA ARG A 183 14.08 16.33 -8.25
C ARG A 183 12.63 16.72 -7.97
N PRO A 184 11.67 15.77 -7.91
CA PRO A 184 10.44 16.04 -7.19
C PRO A 184 10.95 16.58 -5.89
N ASP A 185 10.45 17.72 -5.47
CA ASP A 185 10.81 18.31 -4.22
C ASP A 185 11.08 17.20 -3.20
N ALA A 186 12.35 16.81 -3.04
CA ALA A 186 12.78 16.01 -1.90
C ALA A 186 12.33 16.75 -0.62
N MET A 187 12.13 18.05 -0.74
CA MET A 187 11.48 18.93 0.21
C MET A 187 9.96 18.69 0.28
N LEU A 188 9.25 18.32 -0.82
CA LEU A 188 7.82 17.94 -0.79
C LEU A 188 7.61 16.46 -0.44
N ALA A 189 8.55 15.57 -0.74
CA ALA A 189 8.57 14.22 -0.16
C ALA A 189 8.85 14.27 1.36
N GLY A 190 9.58 15.30 1.84
CA GLY A 190 9.75 15.60 3.26
C GLY A 190 8.67 16.54 3.83
N LEU A 191 7.99 17.33 2.99
CA LEU A 191 6.81 18.14 3.36
C LEU A 191 5.55 17.26 3.26
N MET A 192 5.61 16.15 3.92
CA MET A 192 4.48 15.28 4.14
C MET A 192 3.42 16.06 4.89
N ILE A 193 2.29 16.15 4.26
CA ILE A 193 1.01 16.73 4.67
C ILE A 193 1.00 17.14 6.15
N PRO A 194 1.02 18.43 6.49
CA PRO A 194 0.91 18.88 7.87
C PRO A 194 -0.36 18.26 8.49
N GLY A 195 -0.19 17.47 9.56
CA GLY A 195 -1.29 16.86 10.31
C GLY A 195 -1.48 15.35 10.15
N THR A 196 -0.72 14.64 9.32
CA THR A 196 -0.90 13.18 9.16
C THR A 196 0.04 12.32 10.01
N GLY A 197 1.10 12.88 10.60
CA GLY A 197 2.09 12.10 11.38
C GLY A 197 2.82 11.00 10.58
N LEU A 198 2.62 10.96 9.25
CA LEU A 198 3.13 9.91 8.36
C LEU A 198 4.58 10.14 7.89
N GLY A 199 5.19 11.27 8.28
CA GLY A 199 6.44 11.76 7.69
C GLY A 199 7.70 10.91 7.86
N ALA A 200 7.83 10.14 8.92
CA ALA A 200 9.08 9.41 9.21
C ALA A 200 9.02 7.90 8.93
N GLY A 201 7.82 7.32 8.83
CA GLY A 201 7.62 5.88 8.71
C GLY A 201 7.26 5.37 7.30
N LEU A 202 7.05 6.28 6.33
CA LEU A 202 6.57 5.95 4.98
C LEU A 202 7.67 5.93 3.92
N ALA A 203 8.90 6.34 4.25
CA ALA A 203 9.99 6.17 3.31
C ALA A 203 10.14 4.66 3.05
N PRO A 204 10.03 4.19 1.79
CA PRO A 204 10.42 2.84 1.47
C PRO A 204 11.82 2.61 2.03
N ALA A 205 12.09 1.42 2.57
CA ALA A 205 13.41 1.09 3.16
C ALA A 205 14.57 1.34 2.19
N ALA A 206 14.30 1.44 0.89
CA ALA A 206 15.23 1.83 -0.16
C ALA A 206 15.60 3.33 -0.15
N ALA A 207 14.79 4.21 0.45
CA ALA A 207 15.06 5.65 0.49
C ALA A 207 15.93 6.09 1.70
N ARG A 208 16.23 5.17 2.60
CA ARG A 208 17.27 5.39 3.63
C ARG A 208 18.60 5.17 2.95
N GLY A 209 19.30 6.25 2.65
CA GLY A 209 20.49 6.36 1.80
C GLY A 209 21.74 5.55 2.14
N ASP A 210 21.68 4.51 2.95
CA ASP A 210 22.84 3.75 3.41
C ASP A 210 23.09 2.42 2.69
N GLY A 211 22.37 2.07 1.65
CA GLY A 211 22.65 0.83 0.88
C GLY A 211 22.65 -0.50 1.69
N HIS A 212 22.68 -0.43 3.01
CA HIS A 212 22.71 -1.56 3.92
C HIS A 212 21.28 -1.99 4.27
N ARG A 213 20.85 -3.12 3.71
CA ARG A 213 19.55 -3.71 4.04
C ARG A 213 19.67 -4.44 5.37
N PRO A 214 18.76 -4.21 6.33
CA PRO A 214 18.77 -4.95 7.59
C PRO A 214 18.68 -6.44 7.33
N ASP A 215 19.67 -7.23 7.79
CA ASP A 215 19.67 -8.69 7.68
C ASP A 215 19.11 -9.30 8.98
N LEU A 216 18.39 -10.42 8.86
CA LEU A 216 17.92 -11.18 10.01
C LEU A 216 19.10 -11.77 10.82
N ALA A 217 20.25 -11.99 10.18
CA ALA A 217 21.49 -12.42 10.86
C ALA A 217 22.02 -11.40 11.87
N ASP A 218 21.63 -10.11 11.74
CA ASP A 218 22.03 -9.06 12.71
C ASP A 218 21.24 -9.13 14.02
N VAL A 219 20.15 -9.93 14.06
CA VAL A 219 19.35 -10.14 15.27
C VAL A 219 20.07 -11.16 16.14
N ALA A 220 20.70 -10.71 17.23
CA ALA A 220 21.34 -11.59 18.18
C ALA A 220 20.31 -12.39 18.98
N GLY A 221 20.52 -13.71 19.13
CA GLY A 221 19.63 -14.60 19.88
C GLY A 221 18.20 -14.64 19.32
N GLN A 222 17.20 -14.52 20.18
CA GLN A 222 15.77 -14.41 19.84
C GLN A 222 15.21 -15.57 18.99
N PRO A 223 15.47 -16.85 19.30
CA PRO A 223 15.09 -17.96 18.41
C PRO A 223 13.57 -18.06 18.19
N ARG A 224 12.77 -17.80 19.23
CA ARG A 224 11.30 -17.84 19.17
C ARG A 224 10.69 -16.70 18.36
N PRO A 225 11.02 -15.41 18.62
CA PRO A 225 10.57 -14.31 17.78
C PRO A 225 10.98 -14.47 16.32
N ARG A 226 12.18 -14.96 16.03
CA ARG A 226 12.65 -15.25 14.66
C ARG A 226 11.81 -16.33 13.99
N ARG A 227 11.51 -17.44 14.71
CA ARG A 227 10.64 -18.50 14.20
C ARG A 227 9.21 -17.99 13.96
N ALA A 228 8.66 -17.20 14.87
CA ALA A 228 7.34 -16.60 14.69
C ALA A 228 7.28 -15.65 13.49
N LEU A 229 8.34 -14.89 13.23
CA LEU A 229 8.48 -14.04 12.06
C LEU A 229 8.47 -14.88 10.77
N GLU A 230 9.20 -16.00 10.73
CA GLU A 230 9.20 -16.93 9.60
C GLU A 230 7.81 -17.54 9.36
N VAL A 231 7.12 -17.98 10.41
CA VAL A 231 5.74 -18.50 10.33
C VAL A 231 4.77 -17.40 9.86
N ALA A 232 4.90 -16.17 10.41
CA ALA A 232 4.09 -15.03 9.97
C ALA A 232 4.27 -14.75 8.48
N ALA A 233 5.52 -14.74 8.00
CA ALA A 233 5.84 -14.52 6.60
C ALA A 233 5.33 -15.64 5.69
N ALA A 234 5.46 -16.88 6.10
CA ALA A 234 5.05 -18.05 5.32
C ALA A 234 3.53 -18.14 5.16
N GLY A 235 2.77 -17.95 6.25
CA GLY A 235 1.32 -18.12 6.25
C GLY A 235 0.51 -16.83 6.06
N GLY A 236 1.15 -15.65 6.10
CA GLY A 236 0.44 -14.37 6.09
C GLY A 236 -0.21 -14.02 7.43
N HIS A 237 0.32 -14.53 8.55
CA HIS A 237 -0.28 -14.42 9.87
C HIS A 237 0.03 -13.09 10.56
N HIS A 238 -0.99 -12.47 11.14
CA HIS A 238 -0.83 -11.27 11.97
C HIS A 238 -0.10 -11.61 13.28
N LEU A 239 0.80 -10.72 13.71
CA LEU A 239 1.76 -10.98 14.78
C LEU A 239 1.70 -9.89 15.85
N LEU A 240 1.76 -10.30 17.12
CA LEU A 240 1.97 -9.42 18.27
C LEU A 240 3.27 -9.79 18.97
N PHE A 241 4.19 -8.84 19.02
CA PHE A 241 5.36 -8.88 19.88
C PHE A 241 5.07 -8.18 21.19
N SER A 242 5.28 -8.85 22.31
CA SER A 242 5.18 -8.28 23.64
C SER A 242 6.52 -8.42 24.37
N GLY A 243 6.97 -7.38 25.07
CA GLY A 243 8.26 -7.42 25.76
C GLY A 243 8.74 -6.03 26.18
N PRO A 244 9.79 -5.96 27.01
CA PRO A 244 10.31 -4.69 27.53
C PRO A 244 10.89 -3.80 26.42
N PRO A 245 11.04 -2.49 26.66
CA PRO A 245 11.76 -1.60 25.76
C PRO A 245 13.19 -2.12 25.51
N GLY A 246 13.69 -1.95 24.28
CA GLY A 246 15.04 -2.41 23.93
C GLY A 246 15.19 -3.92 23.66
N ALA A 247 14.13 -4.72 23.77
CA ALA A 247 14.20 -6.16 23.49
C ALA A 247 14.34 -6.52 22.00
N GLY A 248 14.28 -5.54 21.08
CA GLY A 248 14.47 -5.78 19.65
C GLY A 248 13.18 -5.97 18.84
N LYS A 249 11.99 -5.65 19.38
CA LYS A 249 10.68 -5.79 18.70
C LYS A 249 10.63 -5.07 17.35
N THR A 250 11.03 -3.80 17.32
CA THR A 250 11.08 -2.96 16.11
C THR A 250 12.07 -3.53 15.09
N MET A 251 13.26 -3.97 15.56
CA MET A 251 14.28 -4.59 14.74
C MET A 251 13.77 -5.85 14.02
N LEU A 252 13.02 -6.70 14.71
CA LEU A 252 12.38 -7.89 14.14
C LEU A 252 11.31 -7.53 13.11
N ALA A 253 10.44 -6.56 13.42
CA ALA A 253 9.37 -6.13 12.53
C ALA A 253 9.88 -5.54 11.21
N GLU A 254 10.94 -4.75 11.23
CA GLU A 254 11.58 -4.18 10.04
C GLU A 254 12.09 -5.26 9.08
N ARG A 255 12.60 -6.37 9.61
CA ARG A 255 13.14 -7.47 8.80
C ARG A 255 12.07 -8.35 8.19
N LEU A 256 10.82 -8.27 8.66
CA LEU A 256 9.73 -9.08 8.13
C LEU A 256 9.47 -8.81 6.65
N SER A 257 9.48 -7.54 6.22
CA SER A 257 9.26 -7.19 4.81
C SER A 257 10.33 -7.77 3.88
N ALA A 258 11.56 -7.93 4.36
CA ALA A 258 12.66 -8.51 3.60
C ALA A 258 12.58 -10.05 3.48
N VAL A 259 11.85 -10.71 4.39
CA VAL A 259 11.62 -12.17 4.37
C VAL A 259 10.42 -12.54 3.48
N LEU A 260 9.49 -11.58 3.25
CA LEU A 260 8.35 -11.80 2.35
C LEU A 260 8.81 -12.04 0.91
N PRO A 261 8.11 -12.91 0.15
CA PRO A 261 8.39 -13.07 -1.27
C PRO A 261 8.25 -11.76 -2.05
N PRO A 262 8.96 -11.62 -3.18
CA PRO A 262 8.67 -10.53 -4.11
C PRO A 262 7.20 -10.57 -4.55
N LEU A 263 6.65 -9.39 -4.82
CA LEU A 263 5.29 -9.27 -5.32
C LEU A 263 5.18 -9.88 -6.72
N THR A 264 4.07 -10.53 -7.00
CA THR A 264 3.71 -10.93 -8.36
C THR A 264 3.50 -9.67 -9.23
N ARG A 265 3.49 -9.82 -10.55
CA ARG A 265 3.25 -8.69 -11.46
C ARG A 265 1.93 -7.96 -11.15
N GLN A 266 0.86 -8.71 -10.89
CA GLN A 266 -0.44 -8.15 -10.55
C GLN A 266 -0.40 -7.41 -9.21
N GLU A 267 0.16 -8.02 -8.17
CA GLU A 267 0.32 -7.39 -6.86
C GLU A 267 1.19 -6.13 -6.92
N SER A 268 2.26 -6.16 -7.74
CA SER A 268 3.12 -5.01 -7.97
C SER A 268 2.34 -3.84 -8.59
N LEU A 269 1.46 -4.10 -9.56
CA LEU A 269 0.61 -3.08 -10.16
C LEU A 269 -0.42 -2.54 -9.16
N GLU A 270 -1.06 -3.40 -8.35
CA GLU A 270 -1.99 -2.98 -7.29
C GLU A 270 -1.31 -2.02 -6.29
N VAL A 271 -0.12 -2.39 -5.81
CA VAL A 271 0.65 -1.57 -4.85
C VAL A 271 1.12 -0.26 -5.50
N THR A 272 1.64 -0.35 -6.72
CA THR A 272 2.12 0.82 -7.47
C THR A 272 0.99 1.81 -7.73
N ALA A 273 -0.22 1.35 -8.08
CA ALA A 273 -1.38 2.21 -8.27
C ALA A 273 -1.74 2.99 -6.98
N VAL A 274 -1.71 2.34 -5.83
CA VAL A 274 -1.94 3.01 -4.53
C VAL A 274 -0.85 4.05 -4.24
N HIS A 275 0.42 3.69 -4.45
CA HIS A 275 1.56 4.58 -4.20
C HIS A 275 1.59 5.75 -5.20
N SER A 276 1.18 5.53 -6.45
CA SER A 276 1.02 6.56 -7.47
C SER A 276 -0.02 7.62 -7.05
N VAL A 277 -1.23 7.19 -6.65
CA VAL A 277 -2.28 8.09 -6.13
C VAL A 277 -1.81 8.84 -4.88
N ALA A 278 -1.06 8.18 -4.02
CA ALA A 278 -0.47 8.82 -2.84
C ALA A 278 0.65 9.82 -3.20
N GLY A 279 1.29 9.68 -4.36
CA GLY A 279 2.41 10.50 -4.82
C GLY A 279 3.71 10.18 -4.10
N ILE A 280 3.95 8.92 -3.77
CA ILE A 280 5.13 8.45 -3.03
C ILE A 280 6.01 7.48 -3.84
N LEU A 281 5.78 7.34 -5.14
CA LEU A 281 6.64 6.52 -5.98
C LEU A 281 8.05 7.14 -6.05
N PRO A 282 9.11 6.33 -5.85
CA PRO A 282 10.48 6.81 -5.97
C PRO A 282 10.79 7.21 -7.43
N PRO A 283 11.53 8.29 -7.66
CA PRO A 283 12.02 8.64 -8.99
C PRO A 283 12.88 7.52 -9.58
N GLY A 284 12.59 7.13 -10.83
CA GLY A 284 13.34 6.09 -11.54
C GLY A 284 12.96 4.65 -11.19
N GLU A 285 12.09 4.44 -10.21
CA GLU A 285 11.52 3.12 -9.88
C GLU A 285 10.01 3.12 -10.12
N PRO A 286 9.55 2.94 -11.35
CA PRO A 286 8.13 3.07 -11.67
C PRO A 286 7.27 1.93 -11.12
N LEU A 287 7.88 0.79 -10.76
CA LEU A 287 7.18 -0.40 -10.27
C LEU A 287 7.64 -0.81 -8.86
N VAL A 288 6.70 -0.88 -7.93
CA VAL A 288 6.96 -1.44 -6.60
C VAL A 288 6.95 -2.97 -6.68
N SER A 289 8.12 -3.58 -6.65
CA SER A 289 8.29 -5.05 -6.78
C SER A 289 8.42 -5.79 -5.45
N ARG A 290 8.47 -5.07 -4.33
CA ARG A 290 8.67 -5.63 -2.99
C ARG A 290 7.56 -5.22 -2.06
N ALA A 291 7.29 -6.07 -1.08
CA ALA A 291 6.33 -5.81 -0.02
C ALA A 291 6.65 -4.49 0.71
N PRO A 292 5.77 -3.49 0.70
CA PRO A 292 5.98 -2.23 1.40
C PRO A 292 5.99 -2.44 2.92
N TYR A 293 6.75 -1.59 3.61
CA TYR A 293 6.76 -1.53 5.07
C TYR A 293 6.28 -0.15 5.52
N CYS A 294 5.20 -0.12 6.28
CA CYS A 294 4.59 1.10 6.78
C CYS A 294 4.52 1.07 8.30
N ALA A 295 5.15 2.05 8.95
CA ALA A 295 5.23 2.16 10.41
C ALA A 295 4.76 3.55 10.86
N PRO A 296 3.44 3.80 10.94
CA PRO A 296 2.92 5.08 11.40
C PRO A 296 3.25 5.29 12.88
N HIS A 297 3.55 6.53 13.25
CA HIS A 297 3.77 6.91 14.64
C HIS A 297 2.50 6.71 15.48
N HIS A 298 2.62 6.38 16.76
CA HIS A 298 1.47 6.11 17.64
C HIS A 298 0.50 7.30 17.80
N SER A 299 0.94 8.54 17.53
CA SER A 299 0.07 9.73 17.48
C SER A 299 -0.79 9.82 16.20
N ALA A 300 -0.66 8.86 15.28
CA ALA A 300 -1.41 8.85 14.04
C ALA A 300 -2.93 8.85 14.30
N THR A 301 -3.64 9.69 13.55
CA THR A 301 -5.10 9.80 13.63
C THR A 301 -5.78 8.64 12.88
N MET A 302 -7.06 8.39 13.14
CA MET A 302 -7.85 7.43 12.37
C MET A 302 -7.78 7.75 10.86
N GLN A 303 -7.85 9.03 10.47
CA GLN A 303 -7.77 9.42 9.06
C GLN A 303 -6.40 9.14 8.43
N SER A 304 -5.31 9.31 9.16
CA SER A 304 -3.99 8.97 8.65
C SER A 304 -3.78 7.46 8.50
N LEU A 305 -4.47 6.64 9.32
CA LEU A 305 -4.42 5.18 9.18
C LEU A 305 -5.27 4.68 8.01
N VAL A 306 -6.56 5.03 7.97
CA VAL A 306 -7.49 4.44 7.00
C VAL A 306 -7.65 5.27 5.73
N GLY A 307 -7.21 6.51 5.74
CA GLY A 307 -7.37 7.44 4.63
C GLY A 307 -8.44 8.49 4.89
N GLY A 308 -8.36 9.58 4.13
CA GLY A 308 -9.24 10.73 4.30
C GLY A 308 -8.70 11.97 3.60
N GLY A 309 -9.14 13.13 4.05
CA GLY A 309 -8.79 14.43 3.49
C GLY A 309 -10.03 15.23 3.07
N ASN A 310 -9.80 16.46 2.61
CA ASN A 310 -10.83 17.32 2.04
C ASN A 310 -10.98 16.98 0.55
N GLY A 311 -12.22 16.76 0.06
CA GLY A 311 -12.49 16.33 -1.32
C GLY A 311 -12.42 14.82 -1.49
N ILE A 312 -11.75 14.35 -2.56
CA ILE A 312 -11.56 12.90 -2.81
C ILE A 312 -10.59 12.32 -1.77
N PRO A 313 -11.00 11.25 -1.04
CA PRO A 313 -10.17 10.64 -0.02
C PRO A 313 -8.85 10.09 -0.57
N ARG A 314 -7.76 10.36 0.15
CA ARG A 314 -6.42 9.83 -0.15
C ARG A 314 -6.14 8.54 0.62
N PRO A 315 -5.29 7.64 0.10
CA PRO A 315 -4.85 6.44 0.80
C PRO A 315 -4.21 6.76 2.15
N GLY A 316 -4.58 6.02 3.20
CA GLY A 316 -3.90 6.04 4.50
C GLY A 316 -2.87 4.92 4.64
N ALA A 317 -2.28 4.82 5.84
CA ALA A 317 -1.21 3.85 6.14
C ALA A 317 -1.59 2.39 5.80
N VAL A 318 -2.84 1.99 6.04
CA VAL A 318 -3.32 0.62 5.75
C VAL A 318 -3.32 0.31 4.25
N SER A 319 -3.65 1.30 3.40
CA SER A 319 -3.60 1.14 1.96
C SER A 319 -2.18 1.23 1.43
N LEU A 320 -1.34 2.09 2.02
CA LEU A 320 0.08 2.19 1.67
C LEU A 320 0.86 0.92 2.04
N ALA A 321 0.39 0.19 3.05
CA ALA A 321 0.92 -1.12 3.44
C ALA A 321 0.31 -2.29 2.64
N HIS A 322 -0.51 -2.02 1.63
CA HIS A 322 -1.16 -3.07 0.82
C HIS A 322 -0.15 -4.09 0.28
N ARG A 323 -0.43 -5.40 0.42
CA ARG A 323 0.48 -6.53 0.08
C ARG A 323 1.81 -6.52 0.84
N GLY A 324 1.93 -5.70 1.89
CA GLY A 324 3.14 -5.54 2.70
C GLY A 324 2.87 -5.66 4.19
N VAL A 325 3.62 -4.91 4.97
CA VAL A 325 3.62 -4.94 6.43
C VAL A 325 3.15 -3.60 7.00
N LEU A 326 2.11 -3.63 7.82
CA LEU A 326 1.73 -2.53 8.70
C LEU A 326 2.26 -2.81 10.09
N PHE A 327 3.23 -2.02 10.54
CA PHE A 327 3.81 -2.12 11.86
C PHE A 327 3.31 -1.01 12.78
N LEU A 328 2.70 -1.39 13.91
CA LEU A 328 2.28 -0.46 14.95
C LEU A 328 3.16 -0.66 16.18
N ASP A 329 4.18 0.20 16.28
CA ASP A 329 5.04 0.22 17.48
C ASP A 329 4.29 0.90 18.62
N GLU A 330 4.55 0.46 19.85
CA GLU A 330 3.84 0.95 21.03
C GLU A 330 2.31 0.91 20.83
N ALA A 331 1.80 -0.18 20.24
CA ALA A 331 0.40 -0.31 19.83
C ALA A 331 -0.63 0.13 20.91
N PRO A 332 -0.44 -0.11 22.22
CA PRO A 332 -1.36 0.41 23.26
C PRO A 332 -1.38 1.94 23.39
N GLU A 333 -0.42 2.68 22.80
CA GLU A 333 -0.41 4.15 22.85
C GLU A 333 -1.25 4.80 21.76
N PHE A 334 -1.62 4.07 20.71
CA PHE A 334 -2.58 4.54 19.73
C PHE A 334 -3.96 4.81 20.35
N SER A 335 -4.69 5.77 19.79
CA SER A 335 -6.07 6.02 20.22
C SER A 335 -6.94 4.80 19.92
N GLY A 336 -7.90 4.48 20.82
CA GLY A 336 -8.81 3.36 20.64
C GLY A 336 -9.60 3.45 19.31
N LYS A 337 -9.98 4.67 18.89
CA LYS A 337 -10.65 4.90 17.59
C LYS A 337 -9.78 4.53 16.41
N ALA A 338 -8.47 4.79 16.49
CA ALA A 338 -7.51 4.46 15.44
C ALA A 338 -7.33 2.94 15.33
N LEU A 339 -7.19 2.23 16.46
CA LEU A 339 -7.08 0.77 16.49
C LEU A 339 -8.38 0.08 16.03
N ASP A 340 -9.53 0.58 16.46
CA ASP A 340 -10.83 0.01 16.05
C ASP A 340 -11.10 0.17 14.55
N ALA A 341 -10.59 1.23 13.92
CA ALA A 341 -10.70 1.44 12.48
C ALA A 341 -9.98 0.38 11.64
N LEU A 342 -9.00 -0.34 12.22
CA LEU A 342 -8.29 -1.43 11.55
C LEU A 342 -9.13 -2.71 11.40
N ARG A 343 -10.22 -2.86 12.15
CA ARG A 343 -11.04 -4.09 12.13
C ARG A 343 -11.62 -4.37 10.77
N GLN A 344 -12.17 -3.35 10.10
CA GLN A 344 -12.78 -3.50 8.78
C GLN A 344 -11.74 -3.95 7.73
N PRO A 345 -10.60 -3.26 7.53
CA PRO A 345 -9.63 -3.67 6.52
C PRO A 345 -9.02 -5.05 6.81
N LEU A 346 -8.85 -5.45 8.08
CA LEU A 346 -8.38 -6.79 8.45
C LEU A 346 -9.37 -7.91 8.07
N GLU A 347 -10.66 -7.63 7.92
CA GLU A 347 -11.67 -8.61 7.52
C GLU A 347 -11.92 -8.57 6.01
N SER A 348 -12.08 -7.37 5.46
CA SER A 348 -12.53 -7.19 4.08
C SER A 348 -11.38 -7.06 3.07
N GLY A 349 -10.15 -6.77 3.53
CA GLY A 349 -9.01 -6.51 2.67
C GLY A 349 -9.08 -5.16 1.93
N HIS A 350 -10.00 -4.28 2.32
CA HIS A 350 -10.15 -2.95 1.75
C HIS A 350 -10.73 -1.96 2.78
N VAL A 351 -10.52 -0.69 2.53
CA VAL A 351 -11.12 0.41 3.28
C VAL A 351 -12.17 1.09 2.42
N VAL A 352 -13.31 1.42 3.01
CA VAL A 352 -14.34 2.26 2.38
C VAL A 352 -14.38 3.60 3.10
N VAL A 353 -14.08 4.66 2.39
CA VAL A 353 -14.10 6.04 2.92
C VAL A 353 -15.21 6.81 2.24
N ALA A 354 -16.26 7.12 2.99
CA ALA A 354 -17.37 7.96 2.51
C ALA A 354 -17.12 9.43 2.87
N ARG A 355 -17.30 10.32 1.91
CA ARG A 355 -17.22 11.78 2.04
C ARG A 355 -18.34 12.41 1.21
N ALA A 356 -18.56 13.72 1.38
CA ALA A 356 -19.53 14.45 0.58
C ALA A 356 -19.25 14.37 -0.94
N ALA A 357 -17.98 14.25 -1.32
CA ALA A 357 -17.54 14.13 -2.71
C ALA A 357 -17.73 12.72 -3.29
N GLY A 358 -18.07 11.71 -2.49
CA GLY A 358 -18.28 10.34 -2.93
C GLY A 358 -17.77 9.28 -1.97
N VAL A 359 -17.93 8.03 -2.38
CA VAL A 359 -17.43 6.85 -1.67
C VAL A 359 -16.23 6.29 -2.42
N VAL A 360 -15.12 6.13 -1.72
CA VAL A 360 -13.88 5.60 -2.28
C VAL A 360 -13.58 4.25 -1.63
N ARG A 361 -13.25 3.26 -2.45
CA ARG A 361 -12.76 1.97 -2.01
C ARG A 361 -11.26 1.87 -2.28
N LEU A 362 -10.46 1.61 -1.23
CA LEU A 362 -9.01 1.50 -1.33
C LEU A 362 -8.57 0.10 -0.87
N PRO A 363 -7.70 -0.59 -1.62
CA PRO A 363 -7.20 -1.90 -1.21
C PRO A 363 -6.35 -1.76 0.06
N ALA A 364 -6.45 -2.74 0.96
CA ALA A 364 -5.79 -2.74 2.27
C ALA A 364 -5.57 -4.17 2.78
N ARG A 365 -4.97 -5.05 1.96
CA ARG A 365 -4.53 -6.38 2.38
C ARG A 365 -3.10 -6.28 2.87
N PHE A 366 -2.88 -6.30 4.16
CA PHE A 366 -1.57 -6.14 4.79
C PHE A 366 -1.37 -7.18 5.90
N LEU A 367 -0.12 -7.50 6.18
CA LEU A 367 0.27 -8.26 7.35
C LEU A 367 0.46 -7.29 8.51
N MET A 368 -0.38 -7.40 9.55
CA MET A 368 -0.30 -6.54 10.73
C MET A 368 0.70 -7.08 11.73
N VAL A 369 1.64 -6.23 12.14
CA VAL A 369 2.54 -6.49 13.25
C VAL A 369 2.32 -5.44 14.33
N LEU A 370 1.99 -5.90 15.52
CA LEU A 370 1.84 -5.06 16.71
C LEU A 370 3.04 -5.26 17.63
N ALA A 371 3.58 -4.18 18.18
CA ALA A 371 4.52 -4.26 19.29
C ALA A 371 3.92 -3.57 20.52
N ALA A 372 4.02 -4.23 21.66
CA ALA A 372 3.50 -3.73 22.92
C ALA A 372 4.52 -3.91 24.05
N ASN A 373 4.61 -2.92 24.92
CA ASN A 373 5.29 -3.08 26.19
C ASN A 373 4.37 -3.78 27.20
N PRO A 374 4.89 -4.47 28.21
CA PRO A 374 4.07 -5.18 29.22
C PRO A 374 3.28 -4.22 30.12
N CYS A 375 3.73 -2.96 30.25
CA CYS A 375 3.10 -1.89 31.03
C CYS A 375 3.61 -0.51 30.55
N PRO A 376 3.05 0.63 31.00
CA PRO A 376 3.53 1.93 30.59
C PRO A 376 5.01 2.22 30.90
N CYS A 377 5.56 1.72 32.01
CA CYS A 377 6.98 1.87 32.32
C CYS A 377 7.87 0.83 31.60
N GLY A 378 7.26 -0.17 30.95
CA GLY A 378 7.97 -1.24 30.23
C GLY A 378 8.68 -2.29 31.08
N ARG A 379 8.64 -2.20 32.41
CA ARG A 379 9.42 -3.04 33.32
C ARG A 379 8.62 -4.17 33.96
N HIS A 380 7.33 -4.32 33.63
CA HIS A 380 6.50 -5.40 34.15
C HIS A 380 6.84 -6.71 33.45
N THR A 381 7.73 -7.50 34.04
CA THR A 381 8.08 -8.85 33.59
C THR A 381 7.26 -9.87 34.36
N LEU A 382 7.32 -11.16 33.98
CA LEU A 382 6.71 -12.25 34.72
C LEU A 382 7.15 -12.32 36.20
N THR A 383 8.34 -11.81 36.51
CA THR A 383 8.86 -11.70 37.88
C THR A 383 8.45 -10.42 38.59
N GLY A 384 7.83 -9.45 37.90
CA GLY A 384 7.41 -8.16 38.47
C GLY A 384 8.53 -7.27 38.98
N ALA A 385 9.79 -7.64 38.79
CA ALA A 385 10.95 -6.93 39.32
C ALA A 385 11.12 -5.57 38.62
N GLY A 386 11.16 -4.47 39.42
CA GLY A 386 11.40 -3.11 38.95
C GLY A 386 10.23 -2.38 38.31
N CYS A 387 9.04 -2.95 38.27
CA CYS A 387 7.83 -2.25 37.84
C CYS A 387 7.20 -1.45 38.99
N GLU A 388 7.01 -0.16 38.79
CA GLU A 388 6.36 0.74 39.75
C GLU A 388 4.88 1.02 39.37
N CYS A 389 4.38 0.46 38.30
CA CYS A 389 3.02 0.67 37.85
C CYS A 389 1.99 -0.05 38.74
N PRO A 390 0.96 0.64 39.26
CA PRO A 390 -0.13 -0.03 39.95
C PRO A 390 -0.81 -1.08 39.08
N PRO A 391 -1.29 -2.22 39.62
CA PRO A 391 -1.94 -3.27 38.85
C PRO A 391 -3.13 -2.79 38.00
N SER A 392 -3.87 -1.79 38.49
CA SER A 392 -4.98 -1.16 37.75
C SER A 392 -4.50 -0.41 36.50
N VAL A 393 -3.33 0.23 36.56
CA VAL A 393 -2.72 0.95 35.42
C VAL A 393 -2.23 -0.05 34.39
N VAL A 394 -1.58 -1.14 34.83
CA VAL A 394 -1.13 -2.22 33.92
C VAL A 394 -2.32 -2.81 33.19
N ARG A 395 -3.38 -3.20 33.89
CA ARG A 395 -4.60 -3.75 33.29
C ARG A 395 -5.24 -2.78 32.30
N ARG A 396 -5.35 -1.49 32.64
CA ARG A 396 -5.90 -0.46 31.75
C ARG A 396 -5.06 -0.28 30.48
N TYR A 397 -3.74 -0.32 30.62
CA TYR A 397 -2.81 -0.22 29.51
C TYR A 397 -2.97 -1.41 28.53
N GLN A 398 -2.96 -2.63 29.06
CA GLN A 398 -3.15 -3.83 28.26
C GLN A 398 -4.53 -3.90 27.60
N ALA A 399 -5.57 -3.41 28.29
CA ALA A 399 -6.95 -3.36 27.79
C ALA A 399 -7.15 -2.36 26.61
N ARG A 400 -6.17 -1.49 26.33
CA ARG A 400 -6.21 -0.62 25.13
C ARG A 400 -6.17 -1.41 23.83
N LEU A 401 -5.51 -2.57 23.83
CA LEU A 401 -5.62 -3.54 22.75
C LEU A 401 -6.92 -4.32 22.94
N SER A 402 -7.97 -3.91 22.21
CA SER A 402 -9.29 -4.50 22.37
C SER A 402 -9.31 -6.00 22.02
N GLY A 403 -10.14 -6.78 22.73
CA GLY A 403 -10.35 -8.20 22.46
C GLY A 403 -10.62 -8.48 20.96
N PRO A 404 -11.55 -7.75 20.32
CA PRO A 404 -11.82 -7.93 18.90
C PRO A 404 -10.63 -7.67 17.95
N LEU A 405 -9.70 -6.78 18.31
CA LEU A 405 -8.46 -6.59 17.54
C LEU A 405 -7.50 -7.77 17.78
N LEU A 406 -7.31 -8.16 19.04
CA LEU A 406 -6.46 -9.29 19.42
C LEU A 406 -6.98 -10.63 18.90
N ASP A 407 -8.28 -10.75 18.68
CA ASP A 407 -8.86 -11.93 18.02
C ASP A 407 -8.40 -12.07 16.57
N ARG A 408 -7.98 -10.99 15.91
CA ARG A 408 -7.45 -11.02 14.54
C ARG A 408 -5.95 -11.29 14.47
N VAL A 409 -5.25 -11.21 15.59
CA VAL A 409 -3.84 -11.58 15.69
C VAL A 409 -3.72 -13.10 15.82
N ASP A 410 -2.96 -13.74 14.94
CA ASP A 410 -2.77 -15.20 14.93
C ASP A 410 -1.66 -15.62 15.89
N LEU A 411 -0.55 -14.87 15.91
CA LEU A 411 0.66 -15.20 16.64
C LEU A 411 0.92 -14.19 17.76
N ARG A 412 1.21 -14.68 18.97
CA ARG A 412 1.56 -13.87 20.14
C ARG A 412 2.87 -14.36 20.70
N VAL A 413 3.87 -13.51 20.66
CA VAL A 413 5.23 -13.89 21.03
C VAL A 413 5.81 -12.90 22.02
N GLU A 414 6.36 -13.42 23.09
CA GLU A 414 7.14 -12.64 24.03
C GLU A 414 8.57 -12.48 23.52
N VAL A 415 9.06 -11.23 23.49
CA VAL A 415 10.41 -10.87 23.10
C VAL A 415 11.17 -10.52 24.38
N GLU A 416 11.99 -11.44 24.83
CA GLU A 416 12.80 -11.28 26.04
C GLU A 416 14.04 -10.41 25.76
N PRO A 417 14.64 -9.78 26.78
CA PRO A 417 15.93 -9.14 26.61
C PRO A 417 16.99 -10.13 26.10
N VAL A 418 17.84 -9.68 25.21
CA VAL A 418 18.93 -10.53 24.67
C VAL A 418 19.97 -10.80 25.74
N ASP A 419 20.38 -12.05 25.88
CA ASP A 419 21.40 -12.46 26.82
C ASP A 419 22.78 -11.86 26.46
N ARG A 420 23.60 -11.64 27.48
CA ARG A 420 24.96 -11.10 27.30
C ARG A 420 25.82 -11.97 26.37
N ALA A 421 25.67 -13.28 26.44
CA ALA A 421 26.40 -14.22 25.59
C ALA A 421 26.04 -14.04 24.11
N ASP A 422 24.75 -13.89 23.80
CA ASP A 422 24.28 -13.65 22.45
C ASP A 422 24.71 -12.28 21.92
N LEU A 423 24.65 -11.22 22.77
CA LEU A 423 25.12 -9.88 22.40
C LEU A 423 26.62 -9.82 22.08
N LEU A 424 27.43 -10.62 22.77
CA LEU A 424 28.87 -10.74 22.54
C LEU A 424 29.24 -11.72 21.41
N GLY A 425 28.24 -12.26 20.69
CA GLY A 425 28.44 -13.16 19.56
C GLY A 425 28.84 -14.60 19.96
N GLN A 426 28.77 -14.95 21.24
CA GLN A 426 29.10 -16.30 21.73
C GLN A 426 28.03 -17.34 21.37
N GLY A 427 26.78 -16.90 21.08
CA GLY A 427 25.68 -17.75 20.64
C GLY A 427 25.66 -18.10 19.13
N GLY A 428 26.67 -17.62 18.38
CA GLY A 428 26.72 -17.77 16.92
C GLY A 428 25.85 -16.73 16.18
N ARG A 429 26.15 -16.52 14.88
CA ARG A 429 25.29 -15.69 14.03
C ARG A 429 24.01 -16.45 13.68
N GLY A 430 22.89 -15.79 13.82
CA GLY A 430 21.61 -16.34 13.36
C GLY A 430 21.56 -16.51 11.84
N GLU A 431 20.58 -17.26 11.35
CA GLU A 431 20.35 -17.43 9.89
C GLU A 431 20.10 -16.09 9.21
N SER A 432 20.61 -15.95 7.99
CA SER A 432 20.43 -14.73 7.17
C SER A 432 18.99 -14.61 6.65
N THR A 433 18.60 -13.39 6.30
CA THR A 433 17.33 -13.11 5.62
C THR A 433 17.16 -13.96 4.36
N ALA A 434 18.23 -14.19 3.59
CA ALA A 434 18.18 -14.96 2.35
C ALA A 434 17.77 -16.42 2.59
N VAL A 435 18.32 -17.07 3.64
CA VAL A 435 18.01 -18.45 3.99
C VAL A 435 16.55 -18.59 4.44
N VAL A 436 16.10 -17.71 5.33
CA VAL A 436 14.71 -17.73 5.82
C VAL A 436 13.72 -17.40 4.70
N ALA A 437 14.02 -16.42 3.85
CA ALA A 437 13.18 -16.07 2.70
C ALA A 437 13.06 -17.22 1.68
N ALA A 438 14.10 -18.04 1.51
CA ALA A 438 14.03 -19.24 0.67
C ALA A 438 13.01 -20.25 1.22
N ARG A 439 13.08 -20.58 2.52
CA ARG A 439 12.10 -21.48 3.17
C ARG A 439 10.67 -20.93 3.12
N VAL A 440 10.51 -19.63 3.33
CA VAL A 440 9.21 -18.95 3.23
C VAL A 440 8.63 -19.08 1.80
N ARG A 441 9.45 -18.90 0.77
CA ARG A 441 9.00 -19.07 -0.63
C ARG A 441 8.56 -20.51 -0.92
N GLU A 442 9.31 -21.49 -0.44
CA GLU A 442 8.95 -22.91 -0.61
C GLU A 442 7.64 -23.25 0.14
N ALA A 443 7.48 -22.79 1.38
CA ALA A 443 6.26 -23.00 2.13
C ALA A 443 5.04 -22.34 1.46
N ARG A 444 5.19 -21.12 0.94
CA ARG A 444 4.14 -20.45 0.17
C ARG A 444 3.82 -21.16 -1.14
N ALA A 445 4.80 -21.73 -1.82
CA ALA A 445 4.57 -22.52 -3.04
C ALA A 445 3.73 -23.77 -2.74
N ARG A 446 4.03 -24.51 -1.66
CA ARG A 446 3.22 -25.65 -1.21
C ARG A 446 1.79 -25.25 -0.84
N ALA A 447 1.64 -24.14 -0.11
CA ALA A 447 0.31 -23.60 0.21
C ALA A 447 -0.47 -23.23 -1.06
N ALA A 448 0.16 -22.54 -2.01
CA ALA A 448 -0.46 -22.13 -3.26
C ALA A 448 -0.88 -23.33 -4.12
N GLU A 449 -0.06 -24.37 -4.21
CA GLU A 449 -0.40 -25.62 -4.91
C GLU A 449 -1.62 -26.31 -4.27
N ARG A 450 -1.62 -26.46 -2.94
CA ARG A 450 -2.74 -27.04 -2.18
C ARG A 450 -4.03 -26.24 -2.32
N LEU A 451 -3.93 -24.91 -2.39
CA LEU A 451 -5.06 -23.98 -2.48
C LEU A 451 -5.44 -23.63 -3.93
N ALA A 452 -4.80 -24.26 -4.92
CA ALA A 452 -5.11 -24.04 -6.33
C ALA A 452 -6.60 -24.23 -6.64
N GLY A 453 -7.16 -23.33 -7.46
CA GLY A 453 -8.60 -23.32 -7.78
C GLY A 453 -9.50 -22.75 -6.68
N THR A 454 -8.93 -22.20 -5.61
CA THR A 454 -9.65 -21.46 -4.57
C THR A 454 -9.32 -19.97 -4.62
N PRO A 455 -10.08 -19.10 -3.97
CA PRO A 455 -9.76 -17.67 -3.90
C PRO A 455 -8.64 -17.33 -2.90
N TRP A 456 -8.11 -18.31 -2.18
CA TRP A 456 -7.10 -18.12 -1.13
C TRP A 456 -5.71 -18.39 -1.65
N THR A 457 -4.75 -17.58 -1.23
CA THR A 457 -3.33 -17.69 -1.61
C THR A 457 -2.42 -18.04 -0.43
N THR A 458 -2.89 -17.81 0.80
CA THR A 458 -2.15 -18.08 2.03
C THR A 458 -3.02 -18.82 3.06
N ASN A 459 -2.39 -19.51 4.00
CA ASN A 459 -3.10 -20.26 5.03
C ASN A 459 -3.95 -19.36 5.94
N SER A 460 -3.54 -18.10 6.16
CA SER A 460 -4.31 -17.16 6.99
C SER A 460 -5.67 -16.79 6.39
N GLU A 461 -5.84 -16.90 5.08
CA GLU A 461 -7.07 -16.57 4.35
C GLU A 461 -8.10 -17.72 4.37
N VAL A 462 -7.66 -18.95 4.67
CA VAL A 462 -8.53 -20.14 4.62
C VAL A 462 -9.63 -20.07 5.68
N PRO A 463 -10.91 -20.20 5.30
CA PRO A 463 -12.02 -20.23 6.27
C PRO A 463 -11.95 -21.44 7.21
N GLY A 464 -12.39 -21.27 8.46
CA GLY A 464 -12.33 -22.33 9.45
C GLY A 464 -13.13 -23.60 9.08
N HIS A 465 -14.24 -23.47 8.34
CA HIS A 465 -15.00 -24.63 7.89
C HIS A 465 -14.21 -25.50 6.91
N GLU A 466 -13.42 -24.91 6.01
CA GLU A 466 -12.55 -25.66 5.08
C GLU A 466 -11.45 -26.43 5.82
N LEU A 467 -10.91 -25.84 6.88
CA LEU A 467 -9.89 -26.49 7.71
C LEU A 467 -10.42 -27.68 8.51
N ARG A 468 -11.73 -27.70 8.78
CA ARG A 468 -12.42 -28.77 9.51
C ARG A 468 -13.11 -29.82 8.62
N THR A 469 -13.20 -29.57 7.32
CA THR A 469 -13.91 -30.47 6.37
C THR A 469 -13.00 -30.97 5.26
N ARG A 470 -12.25 -30.12 4.62
CA ARG A 470 -11.42 -30.46 3.45
C ARG A 470 -9.93 -30.53 3.77
N LEU A 471 -9.42 -29.58 4.55
CA LEU A 471 -8.00 -29.47 4.90
C LEU A 471 -7.79 -30.01 6.32
N LEU A 472 -7.99 -31.33 6.48
CA LEU A 472 -7.91 -31.98 7.78
C LEU A 472 -6.45 -32.18 8.22
N ALA A 473 -6.18 -31.96 9.50
CA ALA A 473 -4.93 -32.38 10.14
C ALA A 473 -4.81 -33.91 10.19
N ALA A 474 -3.65 -34.45 10.52
CA ALA A 474 -3.45 -35.85 10.70
C ALA A 474 -4.34 -36.41 11.85
N PRO A 475 -4.77 -37.67 11.78
CA PRO A 475 -5.59 -38.26 12.84
C PRO A 475 -4.91 -38.13 14.21
N GLY A 476 -5.67 -37.67 15.21
CA GLY A 476 -5.17 -37.44 16.57
C GLY A 476 -4.37 -36.17 16.81
N ALA A 477 -3.97 -35.44 15.77
CA ALA A 477 -3.16 -34.23 15.89
C ALA A 477 -3.83 -33.11 16.72
N LEU A 478 -5.16 -33.09 16.77
CA LEU A 478 -5.92 -32.04 17.45
C LEU A 478 -6.15 -32.29 18.95
N ALA A 479 -5.75 -33.45 19.51
CA ALA A 479 -6.06 -33.83 20.90
C ALA A 479 -5.64 -32.77 21.96
N ALA A 480 -4.55 -32.04 21.73
CA ALA A 480 -4.14 -30.95 22.61
C ALA A 480 -5.04 -29.71 22.47
N ALA A 481 -5.43 -29.36 21.24
CA ALA A 481 -6.30 -28.22 20.95
C ALA A 481 -7.73 -28.48 21.44
N GLU A 482 -8.23 -29.70 21.34
CA GLU A 482 -9.53 -30.13 21.84
C GLU A 482 -9.60 -30.01 23.37
N ARG A 483 -8.58 -30.49 24.09
CA ARG A 483 -8.50 -30.31 25.55
C ARG A 483 -8.51 -28.83 25.96
N ASP A 484 -7.83 -27.96 25.20
CA ASP A 484 -7.83 -26.53 25.49
C ASP A 484 -9.19 -25.88 25.18
N LEU A 485 -9.89 -26.35 24.16
CA LEU A 485 -11.26 -25.93 23.84
C LEU A 485 -12.24 -26.32 24.96
N GLU A 486 -12.18 -27.56 25.46
CA GLU A 486 -12.97 -28.07 26.59
C GLU A 486 -12.71 -27.30 27.89
N ARG A 487 -11.47 -26.90 28.13
CA ARG A 487 -11.09 -26.08 29.30
C ARG A 487 -11.42 -24.59 29.15
N GLY A 488 -11.94 -24.16 28.02
CA GLY A 488 -12.24 -22.75 27.75
C GLY A 488 -10.99 -21.87 27.56
N ILE A 489 -9.79 -22.46 27.43
CA ILE A 489 -8.54 -21.75 27.13
C ILE A 489 -8.54 -21.28 25.69
N LEU A 490 -9.12 -22.09 24.80
CA LEU A 490 -9.26 -21.81 23.38
C LEU A 490 -10.72 -21.63 23.02
N THR A 491 -11.03 -20.65 22.16
CA THR A 491 -12.36 -20.48 21.55
C THR A 491 -12.43 -21.20 20.20
N ALA A 492 -13.64 -21.39 19.65
CA ALA A 492 -13.80 -21.98 18.31
C ALA A 492 -13.04 -21.17 17.24
N ARG A 493 -13.08 -19.83 17.30
CA ARG A 493 -12.27 -18.97 16.43
C ARG A 493 -10.77 -19.13 16.69
N GLY A 494 -10.40 -19.34 17.94
CA GLY A 494 -9.01 -19.64 18.33
C GLY A 494 -8.51 -20.94 17.72
N LEU A 495 -9.35 -21.99 17.69
CA LEU A 495 -9.05 -23.27 17.03
C LEU A 495 -8.81 -23.10 15.53
N ASP A 496 -9.67 -22.34 14.83
CA ASP A 496 -9.48 -22.07 13.40
C ASP A 496 -8.12 -21.40 13.13
N ARG A 497 -7.67 -20.51 14.00
CA ARG A 497 -6.36 -19.87 13.88
C ARG A 497 -5.22 -20.84 14.15
N VAL A 498 -5.34 -21.67 15.17
CA VAL A 498 -4.36 -22.74 15.44
C VAL A 498 -4.21 -23.63 14.23
N LEU A 499 -5.31 -24.02 13.58
CA LEU A 499 -5.27 -24.85 12.37
C LEU A 499 -4.57 -24.15 11.20
N ARG A 500 -4.83 -22.86 10.98
CA ARG A 500 -4.13 -22.07 9.95
C ARG A 500 -2.62 -22.03 10.19
N VAL A 501 -2.23 -21.78 11.43
CA VAL A 501 -0.82 -21.73 11.83
C VAL A 501 -0.19 -23.13 11.73
N ALA A 502 -0.87 -24.18 12.16
CA ALA A 502 -0.38 -25.57 12.06
C ALA A 502 -0.12 -25.97 10.59
N TRP A 503 -1.02 -25.61 9.66
CA TRP A 503 -0.78 -25.79 8.23
C TRP A 503 0.47 -25.06 7.74
N THR A 504 0.70 -23.84 8.24
CA THR A 504 1.92 -23.09 7.88
C THR A 504 3.18 -23.73 8.43
N VAL A 505 3.13 -24.27 9.65
CA VAL A 505 4.27 -25.00 10.24
C VAL A 505 4.56 -26.29 9.47
N ALA A 506 3.51 -27.02 9.07
CA ALA A 506 3.63 -28.20 8.21
C ALA A 506 4.23 -27.85 6.84
N ASP A 507 3.79 -26.77 6.18
CA ASP A 507 4.36 -26.30 4.92
C ASP A 507 5.85 -25.94 5.05
N LEU A 508 6.26 -25.28 6.14
CA LEU A 508 7.67 -24.97 6.42
C LEU A 508 8.51 -26.22 6.65
N ARG A 509 7.92 -27.27 7.20
CA ARG A 509 8.57 -28.56 7.40
C ARG A 509 8.57 -29.43 6.14
N GLY A 510 7.73 -29.12 5.15
CA GLY A 510 7.54 -29.90 3.94
C GLY A 510 6.64 -31.12 4.12
N ALA A 511 5.70 -31.07 5.05
CA ALA A 511 4.75 -32.13 5.32
C ALA A 511 3.43 -31.93 4.56
N ASP A 512 2.79 -33.05 4.19
CA ASP A 512 1.52 -33.03 3.46
C ASP A 512 0.33 -32.63 4.33
N ARG A 513 0.43 -32.82 5.64
CA ARG A 513 -0.62 -32.50 6.63
C ARG A 513 0.00 -32.13 7.97
N PRO A 514 -0.65 -31.22 8.75
CA PRO A 514 -0.23 -30.92 10.10
C PRO A 514 -0.35 -32.16 11.01
N ASP A 515 0.69 -32.45 11.76
CA ASP A 515 0.70 -33.47 12.83
C ASP A 515 0.58 -32.83 14.23
N ASP A 516 0.69 -33.65 15.28
CA ASP A 516 0.58 -33.20 16.67
C ASP A 516 1.68 -32.19 17.06
N SER A 517 2.87 -32.33 16.48
CA SER A 517 3.98 -31.40 16.72
C SER A 517 3.72 -30.02 16.09
N ASP A 518 3.15 -29.97 14.88
CA ASP A 518 2.79 -28.75 14.21
C ASP A 518 1.68 -28.01 14.98
N VAL A 519 0.68 -28.77 15.47
CA VAL A 519 -0.41 -28.21 16.29
C VAL A 519 0.11 -27.70 17.63
N ALA A 520 1.06 -28.40 18.26
CA ALA A 520 1.67 -27.95 19.50
C ALA A 520 2.43 -26.63 19.35
N VAL A 521 3.23 -26.49 18.27
CA VAL A 521 3.89 -25.21 17.92
C VAL A 521 2.86 -24.11 17.65
N ALA A 522 1.78 -24.42 16.91
CA ALA A 522 0.72 -23.45 16.62
C ALA A 522 0.00 -22.98 17.89
N LEU A 523 -0.29 -23.88 18.84
CA LEU A 523 -0.87 -23.57 20.14
C LEU A 523 0.07 -22.67 20.97
N GLU A 524 1.36 -22.98 21.00
CA GLU A 524 2.36 -22.16 21.70
C GLU A 524 2.41 -20.75 21.11
N LEU A 525 2.50 -20.62 19.79
CA LEU A 525 2.51 -19.32 19.11
C LEU A 525 1.18 -18.54 19.28
N ARG A 526 0.06 -19.23 19.42
CA ARG A 526 -1.24 -18.59 19.62
C ARG A 526 -1.46 -18.10 21.06
N THR A 527 -1.10 -18.93 22.04
CA THR A 527 -1.38 -18.67 23.46
C THR A 527 -0.26 -17.91 24.16
N GLY A 528 0.94 -17.94 23.62
CA GLY A 528 2.15 -17.45 24.29
C GLY A 528 2.64 -18.37 25.43
N ILE A 529 1.92 -19.48 25.72
CA ILE A 529 2.24 -20.40 26.81
C ILE A 529 3.25 -21.42 26.32
N GLN A 530 4.39 -21.51 27.00
CA GLN A 530 5.42 -22.50 26.70
C GLN A 530 4.93 -23.93 27.06
N ARG A 531 4.93 -24.85 26.10
CA ARG A 531 4.48 -26.24 26.28
C ARG A 531 5.61 -27.28 26.27
N GLY A 532 6.87 -26.83 26.32
CA GLY A 532 8.03 -27.71 26.45
C GLY A 532 8.34 -28.57 25.22
N VAL A 533 7.83 -28.26 24.05
CA VAL A 533 8.20 -28.93 22.80
C VAL A 533 9.54 -28.35 22.33
N PRO A 534 10.62 -29.18 22.18
CA PRO A 534 11.87 -28.69 21.62
C PRO A 534 11.59 -28.22 20.18
N MET A 535 11.79 -26.96 19.92
CA MET A 535 11.73 -26.42 18.56
C MET A 535 12.86 -27.06 17.76
N GLY A 536 12.52 -28.05 16.94
CA GLY A 536 13.47 -28.85 16.21
C GLY A 536 14.46 -28.00 15.43
N ALA A 537 15.74 -28.16 15.77
CA ALA A 537 16.83 -27.75 14.91
C ALA A 537 16.65 -28.51 13.59
N GLY A 538 16.49 -27.78 12.49
CA GLY A 538 16.47 -28.37 11.18
C GLY A 538 17.67 -29.31 11.03
N LYS A 539 17.42 -30.52 10.58
CA LYS A 539 18.48 -31.51 10.29
C LYS A 539 19.46 -30.82 9.33
N ARG A 540 20.74 -30.87 9.73
CA ARG A 540 21.91 -30.42 8.98
C ARG A 540 21.97 -31.04 7.58
#